data_f03f544b26d453beb2691e5362513472
#
_entry.id   f03f544b26d453beb2691e5362513472
#
_cell.length_a   1.000
_cell.length_b   1.000
_cell.length_c   1.000
_cell.angle_alpha   90.00
_cell.angle_beta   90.00
_cell.angle_gamma   90.00
#
_symmetry.space_group_name_H-M   'P 1'
#
loop_
_entity.id
_entity.type
_entity.pdbx_description
1 polymer ?
#
loop_
_entity_poly.entity_id
_entity_poly.type
_entity_poly.pdbx_seq_one_letter_code
_entity_poly.pdbx_strand_id
1 'polypeptide(L)'
;MSVRVGILGATGAVGQRFIQLLDDHPTFELAAVTASAESSKXERTYVPVTDPRAMSVRVGILGATGAVGQRFIQLLDDHPTFELAAVTASAESAGKTYREAAKWRVDTPIPEGVAEMEVAETSPAGVADDDVDLLFSSLPSGVAAEVEPEFLDAGYVVSSNSSNDRMAADIPLTIPEINPDHLGLIEVQRDERGWDGALVKNPNCSTITMVPTLAAIDEFGLESVRVSTLQAVSGAGYSGVTSMEILDNAIPHIGGEEDKMETESRKLLGEFDGAEVSLHDADVAASCNRIPTLDGHLENVFAEFAEDPAPADLREAMRSFEGVGDLPSSPEQLIKVFGDDEPERPQPRLDRTYADGMGIVAGGVQTTDVGAKYNCLAHNTIRGAAGASLLNGELLVEEGYV
;
A
#
# COMPACT_ATOMS: atom_id res chain seq x y z
N MET A 1 -44.16 14.60 -0.18
CA MET A 1 -44.25 13.61 -1.28
C MET A 1 -42.84 13.21 -1.64
N SER A 2 -42.50 11.95 -1.47
CA SER A 2 -41.19 11.40 -1.96
C SER A 2 -41.33 11.05 -3.45
N VAL A 3 -40.28 11.31 -4.21
CA VAL A 3 -40.18 10.93 -5.62
C VAL A 3 -39.50 9.55 -5.66
N ARG A 4 -40.15 8.57 -6.26
CA ARG A 4 -39.61 7.21 -6.36
C ARG A 4 -38.60 7.15 -7.53
N VAL A 5 -37.40 6.69 -7.26
CA VAL A 5 -36.32 6.62 -8.24
C VAL A 5 -35.79 5.17 -8.37
N GLY A 6 -35.28 4.83 -9.56
CA GLY A 6 -34.65 3.56 -9.83
C GLY A 6 -33.21 3.75 -10.28
N ILE A 7 -32.34 2.81 -9.94
CA ILE A 7 -30.93 2.85 -10.32
C ILE A 7 -30.66 1.75 -11.35
N LEU A 8 -30.10 2.14 -12.50
CA LEU A 8 -29.61 1.23 -13.53
C LEU A 8 -28.13 1.01 -13.31
N GLY A 9 -27.68 -0.26 -13.30
CA GLY A 9 -26.30 -0.62 -13.04
C GLY A 9 -25.93 -0.54 -11.56
N ALA A 10 -26.84 -0.97 -10.70
CA ALA A 10 -26.72 -0.82 -9.24
C ALA A 10 -25.55 -1.60 -8.61
N THR A 11 -24.99 -2.59 -9.33
CA THR A 11 -23.83 -3.37 -8.85
C THR A 11 -22.48 -2.70 -9.17
N GLY A 12 -22.46 -1.70 -10.04
CA GLY A 12 -21.25 -0.92 -10.31
C GLY A 12 -21.01 0.13 -9.22
N ALA A 13 -19.78 0.61 -9.11
CA ALA A 13 -19.36 1.57 -8.08
C ALA A 13 -20.25 2.82 -8.01
N VAL A 14 -20.59 3.41 -9.16
CA VAL A 14 -21.48 4.58 -9.23
C VAL A 14 -22.90 4.22 -8.80
N GLY A 15 -23.38 3.04 -9.20
CA GLY A 15 -24.72 2.56 -8.80
C GLY A 15 -24.81 2.35 -7.30
N GLN A 16 -23.79 1.75 -6.69
CA GLN A 16 -23.70 1.56 -5.24
C GLN A 16 -23.66 2.92 -4.51
N ARG A 17 -22.92 3.87 -5.05
CA ARG A 17 -22.86 5.22 -4.47
C ARG A 17 -24.21 5.92 -4.54
N PHE A 18 -25.00 5.74 -5.62
CA PHE A 18 -26.37 6.25 -5.69
C PHE A 18 -27.27 5.60 -4.62
N ILE A 19 -27.11 4.29 -4.37
CA ILE A 19 -27.86 3.61 -3.29
C ILE A 19 -27.57 4.29 -1.94
N GLN A 20 -26.29 4.50 -1.63
CA GLN A 20 -25.88 5.17 -0.39
C GLN A 20 -26.44 6.58 -0.26
N LEU A 21 -26.43 7.36 -1.36
CA LEU A 21 -26.92 8.74 -1.35
C LEU A 21 -28.45 8.84 -1.26
N LEU A 22 -29.15 7.78 -1.67
CA LEU A 22 -30.61 7.74 -1.63
C LEU A 22 -31.15 7.19 -0.31
N ASP A 23 -30.30 6.52 0.45
CA ASP A 23 -30.66 6.02 1.77
C ASP A 23 -30.94 7.25 2.69
N ASP A 24 -32.11 7.29 3.27
CA ASP A 24 -32.60 8.40 4.10
C ASP A 24 -32.67 9.78 3.37
N HIS A 25 -32.67 9.79 2.03
CA HIS A 25 -32.76 11.07 1.30
C HIS A 25 -34.12 11.74 1.52
N PRO A 26 -34.18 13.04 1.89
CA PRO A 26 -35.44 13.67 2.30
C PRO A 26 -36.49 13.78 1.19
N THR A 27 -36.10 13.65 -0.08
CA THR A 27 -37.02 13.85 -1.23
C THR A 27 -37.15 12.61 -2.11
N PHE A 28 -36.08 11.79 -2.19
CA PHE A 28 -36.06 10.62 -3.07
C PHE A 28 -36.18 9.32 -2.26
N GLU A 29 -36.92 8.37 -2.81
CA GLU A 29 -37.11 7.03 -2.24
C GLU A 29 -36.70 6.00 -3.27
N LEU A 30 -35.73 5.15 -2.93
CA LEU A 30 -35.24 4.09 -3.84
C LEU A 30 -36.33 3.05 -4.06
N ALA A 31 -36.81 2.91 -5.30
CA ALA A 31 -37.94 2.06 -5.67
C ALA A 31 -37.52 0.81 -6.46
N ALA A 32 -36.37 0.84 -7.15
CA ALA A 32 -35.92 -0.28 -7.96
C ALA A 32 -34.42 -0.19 -8.24
N VAL A 33 -33.76 -1.34 -8.32
CA VAL A 33 -32.38 -1.46 -8.75
C VAL A 33 -32.27 -2.53 -9.85
N THR A 34 -31.43 -2.28 -10.84
CA THR A 34 -31.16 -3.26 -11.90
C THR A 34 -29.65 -3.41 -12.12
N ALA A 35 -29.25 -4.61 -12.57
CA ALA A 35 -27.88 -4.92 -12.90
C ALA A 35 -27.81 -5.65 -14.25
N SER A 36 -26.61 -5.88 -14.77
CA SER A 36 -26.43 -6.64 -16.02
C SER A 36 -26.88 -8.09 -15.87
N ALA A 37 -27.18 -8.76 -16.97
CA ALA A 37 -27.62 -10.15 -16.97
C ALA A 37 -26.56 -11.13 -16.40
N GLU A 38 -25.29 -10.75 -16.44
CA GLU A 38 -24.22 -11.55 -15.83
C GLU A 38 -24.24 -11.45 -14.31
N SER A 39 -24.51 -10.27 -13.77
CA SER A 39 -24.63 -10.02 -12.33
C SER A 39 -25.93 -10.60 -11.74
N SER A 40 -26.93 -10.97 -12.56
CA SER A 40 -28.23 -11.48 -12.09
C SER A 40 -28.26 -12.99 -11.82
N LYS A 41 -27.14 -13.68 -12.02
CA LYS A 41 -27.04 -15.11 -11.68
C LYS A 41 -26.91 -15.42 -10.19
N UNK A 42 -26.74 -14.50 -9.42
CA UNK A 42 -26.75 -14.74 -8.18
C UNK A 42 -27.97 -14.28 -7.67
N GLU A 43 -28.65 -15.12 -7.40
CA GLU A 43 -29.79 -14.72 -6.59
C GLU A 43 -29.31 -14.17 -5.24
N ARG A 44 -28.74 -13.01 -5.27
CA ARG A 44 -28.51 -12.27 -4.02
C ARG A 44 -29.78 -11.52 -3.69
N THR A 45 -30.50 -12.03 -2.72
CA THR A 45 -31.64 -11.34 -2.14
C THR A 45 -31.12 -10.00 -1.56
N TYR A 46 -31.59 -8.88 -2.07
CA TYR A 46 -31.27 -7.58 -1.49
C TYR A 46 -31.85 -7.55 -0.08
N VAL A 47 -30.99 -7.55 0.90
CA VAL A 47 -31.33 -7.24 2.29
C VAL A 47 -31.03 -5.73 2.43
N PRO A 48 -32.00 -4.90 2.78
CA PRO A 48 -31.68 -3.49 3.02
C PRO A 48 -30.66 -3.42 4.14
N VAL A 49 -29.49 -2.87 3.83
CA VAL A 49 -28.47 -2.59 4.86
C VAL A 49 -28.99 -1.37 5.61
N THR A 50 -29.49 -1.62 6.80
CA THR A 50 -30.03 -0.58 7.66
C THR A 50 -28.93 0.13 8.46
N ASP A 51 -27.67 -0.36 8.36
CA ASP A 51 -26.50 0.25 8.99
C ASP A 51 -25.39 0.33 7.94
N PRO A 52 -24.90 1.53 7.60
CA PRO A 52 -23.76 1.67 6.68
C PRO A 52 -22.51 0.89 7.14
N ARG A 53 -22.39 0.60 8.44
CA ARG A 53 -21.29 -0.16 9.02
C ARG A 53 -21.43 -1.67 8.77
N ALA A 54 -22.62 -2.14 8.35
CA ALA A 54 -22.85 -3.58 8.12
C ALA A 54 -22.14 -4.15 6.86
N MET A 55 -21.38 -3.32 6.14
CA MET A 55 -20.59 -3.72 4.97
C MET A 55 -19.11 -3.31 5.12
N SER A 56 -18.69 -2.79 6.26
CA SER A 56 -17.28 -2.49 6.48
C SER A 56 -16.53 -3.76 6.86
N VAL A 57 -15.38 -3.98 6.25
CA VAL A 57 -14.45 -5.07 6.60
C VAL A 57 -13.79 -4.68 7.93
N ARG A 58 -13.87 -5.57 8.91
CA ARG A 58 -13.31 -5.30 10.24
C ARG A 58 -11.83 -5.66 10.25
N VAL A 59 -11.00 -4.68 10.60
CA VAL A 59 -9.55 -4.86 10.48
C VAL A 59 -8.83 -4.73 11.83
N GLY A 60 -7.72 -5.47 11.96
CA GLY A 60 -6.84 -5.35 13.12
C GLY A 60 -5.45 -4.87 12.70
N ILE A 61 -4.74 -4.22 13.62
CA ILE A 61 -3.37 -3.77 13.38
C ILE A 61 -2.41 -4.52 14.31
N LEU A 62 -1.49 -5.28 13.72
CA LEU A 62 -0.38 -5.91 14.47
C LEU A 62 0.76 -4.91 14.58
N GLY A 63 1.13 -4.54 15.81
CA GLY A 63 2.16 -3.55 16.07
C GLY A 63 1.66 -2.11 16.02
N ALA A 64 0.43 -1.86 16.46
CA ALA A 64 -0.28 -0.58 16.35
C ALA A 64 0.44 0.62 16.99
N THR A 65 1.32 0.40 17.96
CA THR A 65 2.01 1.49 18.68
C THR A 65 3.27 2.00 17.94
N GLY A 66 3.72 1.28 16.91
CA GLY A 66 4.89 1.63 16.10
C GLY A 66 4.61 2.75 15.08
N ALA A 67 5.65 3.20 14.37
CA ALA A 67 5.55 4.30 13.40
C ALA A 67 4.53 4.01 12.30
N VAL A 68 4.61 2.83 11.70
CA VAL A 68 3.69 2.43 10.62
C VAL A 68 2.31 2.11 11.20
N GLY A 69 2.25 1.49 12.39
CA GLY A 69 0.99 1.22 13.09
C GLY A 69 0.18 2.48 13.36
N GLN A 70 0.84 3.56 13.81
CA GLN A 70 0.19 4.86 14.02
C GLN A 70 -0.31 5.48 12.71
N ARG A 71 0.44 5.26 11.60
CA ARG A 71 0.02 5.72 10.28
C ARG A 71 -1.22 4.95 9.78
N PHE A 72 -1.29 3.64 10.04
CA PHE A 72 -2.51 2.85 9.76
C PHE A 72 -3.72 3.45 10.49
N ILE A 73 -3.58 3.74 11.78
CA ILE A 73 -4.68 4.33 12.58
C ILE A 73 -5.15 5.65 11.97
N GLN A 74 -4.21 6.50 11.55
CA GLN A 74 -4.54 7.76 10.89
C GLN A 74 -5.33 7.54 9.60
N LEU A 75 -4.88 6.58 8.78
CA LEU A 75 -5.48 6.35 7.46
C LEU A 75 -6.80 5.58 7.54
N LEU A 76 -7.01 4.82 8.61
CA LEU A 76 -8.27 4.09 8.86
C LEU A 76 -9.37 4.97 9.45
N ASP A 77 -9.03 6.18 9.91
CA ASP A 77 -10.02 7.10 10.45
C ASP A 77 -10.97 7.54 9.33
N ASP A 78 -12.24 7.16 9.42
CA ASP A 78 -13.26 7.37 8.38
C ASP A 78 -12.96 6.67 7.04
N HIS A 79 -12.21 5.55 7.04
CA HIS A 79 -11.93 4.79 5.81
C HIS A 79 -13.22 4.19 5.24
N PRO A 80 -13.48 4.31 3.92
CA PRO A 80 -14.78 3.89 3.37
C PRO A 80 -15.01 2.36 3.35
N THR A 81 -13.93 1.55 3.35
CA THR A 81 -14.01 0.09 3.28
C THR A 81 -13.75 -0.56 4.65
N PHE A 82 -12.86 0.00 5.44
CA PHE A 82 -12.32 -0.66 6.64
C PHE A 82 -12.79 0.01 7.94
N GLU A 83 -13.16 -0.81 8.92
CA GLU A 83 -13.44 -0.38 10.28
C GLU A 83 -12.40 -0.98 11.23
N LEU A 84 -11.67 -0.14 11.96
CA LEU A 84 -10.65 -0.60 12.92
C LEU A 84 -11.33 -1.28 14.11
N ALA A 85 -11.12 -2.59 14.26
CA ALA A 85 -11.71 -3.42 15.30
C ALA A 85 -10.71 -3.76 16.41
N ALA A 86 -9.43 -3.96 16.08
CA ALA A 86 -8.43 -4.41 17.05
C ALA A 86 -7.09 -3.68 16.88
N VAL A 87 -6.46 -3.35 18.00
CA VAL A 87 -5.08 -2.82 18.01
C VAL A 87 -4.24 -3.72 18.92
N THR A 88 -3.13 -4.24 18.38
CA THR A 88 -2.26 -5.10 19.16
C THR A 88 -0.85 -4.52 19.29
N ALA A 89 -0.15 -4.92 20.33
CA ALA A 89 1.26 -4.56 20.54
C ALA A 89 1.94 -5.62 21.44
N SER A 90 3.18 -5.34 21.83
CA SER A 90 3.94 -6.25 22.70
C SER A 90 3.24 -6.43 24.06
N ALA A 91 3.56 -7.53 24.74
CA ALA A 91 3.04 -7.84 26.09
C ALA A 91 3.23 -6.68 27.09
N GLU A 92 4.25 -5.83 26.90
CA GLU A 92 4.48 -4.65 27.76
C GLU A 92 3.37 -3.60 27.61
N SER A 93 2.74 -3.53 26.44
CA SER A 93 1.67 -2.57 26.11
C SER A 93 0.28 -3.15 26.30
N ALA A 94 0.13 -4.46 26.27
CA ALA A 94 -1.16 -5.16 26.37
C ALA A 94 -1.89 -4.82 27.68
N GLY A 95 -3.21 -4.67 27.61
CA GLY A 95 -4.08 -4.34 28.74
C GLY A 95 -4.15 -2.86 29.08
N LYS A 96 -3.42 -2.00 28.35
CA LYS A 96 -3.50 -0.53 28.49
C LYS A 96 -4.44 0.03 27.43
N THR A 97 -4.98 1.23 27.67
CA THR A 97 -5.65 1.95 26.59
C THR A 97 -4.60 2.34 25.54
N TYR A 98 -5.04 2.48 24.29
CA TYR A 98 -4.13 2.88 23.19
C TYR A 98 -3.40 4.20 23.54
N ARG A 99 -4.10 5.16 24.12
CA ARG A 99 -3.55 6.45 24.56
C ARG A 99 -2.39 6.29 25.57
N GLU A 100 -2.51 5.29 26.45
CA GLU A 100 -1.45 5.02 27.45
C GLU A 100 -0.28 4.24 26.86
N ALA A 101 -0.54 3.36 25.90
CA ALA A 101 0.45 2.47 25.29
C ALA A 101 1.28 3.19 24.23
N ALA A 102 0.66 4.03 23.40
CA ALA A 102 1.30 4.63 22.23
C ALA A 102 1.89 6.01 22.56
N LYS A 103 3.14 6.23 22.13
CA LYS A 103 3.71 7.58 22.08
C LYS A 103 3.34 8.16 20.70
N TRP A 104 2.16 8.76 20.64
CA TRP A 104 1.61 9.27 19.37
C TRP A 104 2.49 10.36 18.78
N ARG A 105 2.84 10.24 17.51
CA ARG A 105 3.76 11.14 16.81
C ARG A 105 3.30 11.54 15.40
N VAL A 106 2.10 11.12 15.03
CA VAL A 106 1.49 11.56 13.78
C VAL A 106 0.96 12.99 13.97
N ASP A 107 0.95 13.77 12.90
CA ASP A 107 0.62 15.20 12.96
C ASP A 107 -0.87 15.49 13.25
N THR A 108 -1.73 14.47 13.20
CA THR A 108 -3.14 14.56 13.57
C THR A 108 -3.37 14.07 14.99
N PRO A 109 -4.45 14.48 15.66
CA PRO A 109 -4.81 13.87 16.96
C PRO A 109 -5.09 12.37 16.84
N ILE A 110 -4.97 11.63 17.95
CA ILE A 110 -5.44 10.23 17.98
C ILE A 110 -6.98 10.27 17.76
N PRO A 111 -7.53 9.47 16.84
CA PRO A 111 -8.99 9.38 16.70
C PRO A 111 -9.66 9.01 18.04
N GLU A 112 -10.79 9.67 18.36
CA GLU A 112 -11.44 9.51 19.66
C GLU A 112 -11.81 8.04 19.95
N GLY A 113 -12.32 7.33 18.93
CA GLY A 113 -12.69 5.93 19.06
C GLY A 113 -11.51 5.02 19.39
N VAL A 114 -10.34 5.34 18.86
CA VAL A 114 -9.13 4.52 19.04
C VAL A 114 -8.45 4.81 20.39
N ALA A 115 -8.50 6.04 20.86
CA ALA A 115 -7.78 6.47 22.06
C ALA A 115 -8.07 5.59 23.29
N GLU A 116 -9.30 5.13 23.41
CA GLU A 116 -9.77 4.34 24.55
C GLU A 116 -9.83 2.83 24.27
N MET A 117 -9.47 2.37 23.05
CA MET A 117 -9.38 0.93 22.75
C MET A 117 -8.33 0.27 23.65
N GLU A 118 -8.65 -0.91 24.16
CA GLU A 118 -7.68 -1.72 24.88
C GLU A 118 -6.69 -2.32 23.89
N VAL A 119 -5.40 -2.19 24.16
CA VAL A 119 -4.35 -2.80 23.33
C VAL A 119 -4.26 -4.28 23.70
N ALA A 120 -4.51 -5.16 22.74
CA ALA A 120 -4.38 -6.60 22.93
C ALA A 120 -2.93 -7.06 22.74
N GLU A 121 -2.61 -8.24 23.25
CA GLU A 121 -1.34 -8.89 22.96
C GLU A 121 -1.34 -9.36 21.49
N THR A 122 -0.21 -9.25 20.80
CA THR A 122 -0.09 -9.67 19.40
C THR A 122 -0.07 -11.21 19.32
N SER A 123 -1.25 -11.81 19.27
CA SER A 123 -1.47 -13.26 19.14
C SER A 123 -2.87 -13.49 18.57
N PRO A 124 -3.13 -14.65 17.93
CA PRO A 124 -4.49 -14.95 17.47
C PRO A 124 -5.54 -14.91 18.59
N ALA A 125 -5.17 -15.34 19.78
CA ALA A 125 -6.07 -15.29 20.96
C ALA A 125 -6.40 -13.84 21.37
N GLY A 126 -5.47 -12.90 21.14
CA GLY A 126 -5.65 -11.50 21.50
C GLY A 126 -6.66 -10.76 20.63
N VAL A 127 -6.96 -11.27 19.43
CA VAL A 127 -7.93 -10.66 18.51
C VAL A 127 -9.18 -11.54 18.28
N ALA A 128 -9.25 -12.70 18.92
CA ALA A 128 -10.29 -13.70 18.64
C ALA A 128 -11.72 -13.21 18.92
N ASP A 129 -11.88 -12.31 19.88
CA ASP A 129 -13.20 -11.78 20.28
C ASP A 129 -13.61 -10.53 19.46
N ASP A 130 -12.73 -10.02 18.60
CA ASP A 130 -12.94 -8.75 17.89
C ASP A 130 -13.57 -8.90 16.51
N ASP A 131 -13.79 -10.15 16.07
CA ASP A 131 -14.42 -10.45 14.77
C ASP A 131 -13.69 -9.74 13.62
N VAL A 132 -12.37 -9.99 13.50
CA VAL A 132 -11.48 -9.35 12.54
C VAL A 132 -11.39 -10.18 11.26
N ASP A 133 -11.63 -9.54 10.12
CA ASP A 133 -11.59 -10.17 8.78
C ASP A 133 -10.18 -10.11 8.18
N LEU A 134 -9.44 -9.01 8.42
CA LEU A 134 -8.14 -8.73 7.80
C LEU A 134 -7.20 -8.08 8.82
N LEU A 135 -5.94 -8.46 8.78
CA LEU A 135 -4.90 -7.90 9.66
C LEU A 135 -3.85 -7.13 8.84
N PHE A 136 -3.56 -5.91 9.29
CA PHE A 136 -2.43 -5.12 8.78
C PHE A 136 -1.25 -5.27 9.73
N SER A 137 -0.13 -5.82 9.21
CA SER A 137 1.04 -6.05 10.05
C SER A 137 2.10 -4.96 9.85
N SER A 138 2.52 -4.33 10.96
CA SER A 138 3.62 -3.37 11.02
C SER A 138 4.70 -3.83 12.01
N LEU A 139 4.80 -5.15 12.18
CA LEU A 139 5.77 -5.76 13.09
C LEU A 139 7.20 -5.67 12.52
N PRO A 140 8.21 -5.54 13.40
CA PRO A 140 9.60 -5.73 12.96
C PRO A 140 9.78 -7.14 12.37
N SER A 141 10.59 -7.25 11.32
CA SER A 141 10.69 -8.50 10.53
C SER A 141 11.04 -9.74 11.34
N GLY A 142 11.89 -9.60 12.37
CA GLY A 142 12.21 -10.75 13.25
C GLY A 142 11.00 -11.21 14.06
N VAL A 143 10.17 -10.27 14.52
CA VAL A 143 8.92 -10.60 15.25
C VAL A 143 7.88 -11.16 14.27
N ALA A 144 7.73 -10.53 13.13
CA ALA A 144 6.78 -10.96 12.09
C ALA A 144 7.05 -12.41 11.66
N ALA A 145 8.30 -12.77 11.47
CA ALA A 145 8.70 -14.13 11.06
C ALA A 145 8.26 -15.20 12.08
N GLU A 146 8.14 -14.84 13.35
CA GLU A 146 7.69 -15.76 14.41
C GLU A 146 6.17 -15.73 14.58
N VAL A 147 5.56 -14.55 14.48
CA VAL A 147 4.17 -14.31 14.90
C VAL A 147 3.17 -14.45 13.74
N GLU A 148 3.50 -13.95 12.53
CA GLU A 148 2.56 -14.00 11.40
C GLU A 148 2.10 -15.43 11.09
N PRO A 149 2.98 -16.46 11.07
CA PRO A 149 2.50 -17.83 10.81
C PRO A 149 1.41 -18.33 11.75
N GLU A 150 1.42 -17.90 13.04
CA GLU A 150 0.37 -18.29 13.98
C GLU A 150 -1.01 -17.74 13.56
N PHE A 151 -1.03 -16.52 13.00
CA PHE A 151 -2.27 -15.93 12.49
C PHE A 151 -2.73 -16.64 11.20
N LEU A 152 -1.79 -16.99 10.33
CA LEU A 152 -2.10 -17.69 9.06
C LEU A 152 -2.64 -19.11 9.32
N ASP A 153 -2.05 -19.83 10.29
CA ASP A 153 -2.56 -21.13 10.74
C ASP A 153 -3.96 -21.02 11.35
N ALA A 154 -4.27 -19.86 11.98
CA ALA A 154 -5.59 -19.60 12.58
C ALA A 154 -6.61 -19.09 11.55
N GLY A 155 -6.23 -18.96 10.28
CA GLY A 155 -7.13 -18.59 9.19
C GLY A 155 -7.23 -17.10 8.88
N TYR A 156 -6.41 -16.25 9.50
CA TYR A 156 -6.45 -14.80 9.23
C TYR A 156 -5.75 -14.46 7.93
N VAL A 157 -6.29 -13.47 7.22
CA VAL A 157 -5.62 -12.85 6.08
C VAL A 157 -4.75 -11.70 6.61
N VAL A 158 -3.49 -11.62 6.17
CA VAL A 158 -2.52 -10.63 6.67
C VAL A 158 -1.89 -9.88 5.50
N SER A 159 -2.05 -8.55 5.49
CA SER A 159 -1.29 -7.64 4.62
C SER A 159 -0.13 -7.07 5.43
N SER A 160 1.11 -7.42 5.05
CA SER A 160 2.28 -7.21 5.91
C SER A 160 3.34 -6.30 5.31
N ASN A 161 3.83 -5.34 6.11
CA ASN A 161 4.94 -4.46 5.76
C ASN A 161 6.32 -5.05 6.10
N SER A 162 6.37 -6.17 6.83
CA SER A 162 7.64 -6.76 7.24
C SER A 162 8.42 -7.34 6.06
N SER A 163 9.75 -7.34 6.15
CA SER A 163 10.59 -7.75 5.02
C SER A 163 10.84 -9.25 4.91
N ASN A 164 10.52 -10.03 5.96
CA ASN A 164 10.64 -11.48 5.88
C ASN A 164 9.72 -12.05 4.79
N ASP A 165 10.16 -13.08 4.13
CA ASP A 165 9.40 -13.81 3.09
C ASP A 165 9.03 -13.02 1.81
N ARG A 166 9.38 -11.74 1.67
CA ARG A 166 9.06 -10.99 0.44
C ARG A 166 9.52 -11.69 -0.82
N MET A 167 10.69 -12.33 -0.77
CA MET A 167 11.28 -13.04 -1.92
C MET A 167 10.97 -14.55 -1.93
N ALA A 168 10.13 -15.04 -1.02
CA ALA A 168 9.68 -16.44 -1.06
C ALA A 168 8.83 -16.67 -2.31
N ALA A 169 9.01 -17.84 -2.95
CA ALA A 169 8.39 -18.13 -4.24
C ALA A 169 6.85 -18.17 -4.16
N ASP A 170 6.34 -18.59 -3.01
CA ASP A 170 4.91 -18.79 -2.75
C ASP A 170 4.21 -17.57 -2.14
N ILE A 171 4.93 -16.47 -1.87
CA ILE A 171 4.34 -15.30 -1.20
C ILE A 171 4.19 -14.13 -2.19
N PRO A 172 2.98 -13.62 -2.41
CA PRO A 172 2.80 -12.44 -3.25
C PRO A 172 3.46 -11.21 -2.62
N LEU A 173 4.27 -10.53 -3.42
CA LEU A 173 4.82 -9.21 -3.13
C LEU A 173 4.11 -8.28 -4.10
N THR A 174 3.24 -7.39 -3.60
CA THR A 174 2.24 -6.76 -4.47
C THR A 174 2.24 -5.24 -4.39
N ILE A 175 2.20 -4.62 -5.55
CA ILE A 175 1.79 -3.24 -5.78
C ILE A 175 0.55 -3.34 -6.68
N PRO A 176 -0.66 -3.10 -6.15
CA PRO A 176 -1.89 -3.35 -6.90
C PRO A 176 -1.93 -2.79 -8.32
N GLU A 177 -1.31 -1.63 -8.54
CA GLU A 177 -1.29 -0.97 -9.85
C GLU A 177 -0.34 -1.64 -10.86
N ILE A 178 0.48 -2.61 -10.42
CA ILE A 178 1.49 -3.25 -11.27
C ILE A 178 1.21 -4.74 -11.48
N ASN A 179 1.04 -5.46 -10.37
CA ASN A 179 1.02 -6.93 -10.39
C ASN A 179 -0.11 -7.52 -9.52
N PRO A 180 -1.37 -7.09 -9.73
CA PRO A 180 -2.48 -7.62 -8.93
C PRO A 180 -2.66 -9.14 -9.12
N ASP A 181 -2.29 -9.67 -10.29
CA ASP A 181 -2.33 -11.09 -10.62
C ASP A 181 -1.40 -11.94 -9.74
N HIS A 182 -0.35 -11.35 -9.12
CA HIS A 182 0.50 -12.07 -8.17
C HIS A 182 -0.27 -12.58 -6.93
N LEU A 183 -1.48 -12.03 -6.65
CA LEU A 183 -2.35 -12.58 -5.61
C LEU A 183 -2.69 -14.07 -5.85
N GLY A 184 -2.59 -14.54 -7.10
CA GLY A 184 -2.74 -15.97 -7.41
C GLY A 184 -1.77 -16.87 -6.65
N LEU A 185 -0.64 -16.34 -6.16
CA LEU A 185 0.27 -17.10 -5.28
C LEU A 185 -0.37 -17.47 -3.93
N ILE A 186 -1.48 -16.85 -3.54
CA ILE A 186 -2.21 -17.21 -2.30
C ILE A 186 -2.64 -18.70 -2.35
N GLU A 187 -3.08 -19.15 -3.51
CA GLU A 187 -3.48 -20.57 -3.65
C GLU A 187 -2.25 -21.48 -3.55
N VAL A 188 -1.11 -21.04 -4.12
CA VAL A 188 0.16 -21.79 -4.03
C VAL A 188 0.63 -21.87 -2.57
N GLN A 189 0.61 -20.75 -1.83
CA GLN A 189 1.06 -20.73 -0.43
C GLN A 189 0.16 -21.61 0.47
N ARG A 190 -1.15 -21.60 0.23
CA ARG A 190 -2.09 -22.48 0.97
C ARG A 190 -1.77 -23.95 0.76
N ASP A 191 -1.50 -24.32 -0.50
CA ASP A 191 -1.13 -25.71 -0.83
C ASP A 191 0.23 -26.11 -0.25
N GLU A 192 1.23 -25.24 -0.33
CA GLU A 192 2.60 -25.56 0.10
C GLU A 192 2.80 -25.48 1.62
N ARG A 193 2.20 -24.47 2.26
CA ARG A 193 2.41 -24.24 3.71
C ARG A 193 1.28 -24.82 4.57
N GLY A 194 0.13 -25.11 3.97
CA GLY A 194 -1.02 -25.65 4.69
C GLY A 194 -1.74 -24.62 5.54
N TRP A 195 -1.59 -23.34 5.24
CA TRP A 195 -2.26 -22.25 5.95
C TRP A 195 -3.74 -22.16 5.55
N ASP A 196 -4.62 -21.95 6.52
CA ASP A 196 -6.03 -21.64 6.26
C ASP A 196 -6.20 -20.15 5.88
N GLY A 197 -5.28 -19.29 6.29
CA GLY A 197 -5.25 -17.86 6.00
C GLY A 197 -4.53 -17.52 4.70
N ALA A 198 -4.07 -16.25 4.60
CA ALA A 198 -3.29 -15.77 3.46
C ALA A 198 -2.33 -14.64 3.88
N LEU A 199 -1.13 -14.62 3.30
CA LEU A 199 -0.13 -13.58 3.54
C LEU A 199 0.18 -12.86 2.23
N VAL A 200 0.03 -11.54 2.25
CA VAL A 200 0.46 -10.66 1.15
C VAL A 200 1.48 -9.67 1.70
N LYS A 201 2.57 -9.48 0.98
CA LYS A 201 3.65 -8.59 1.40
C LYS A 201 3.64 -7.28 0.62
N ASN A 202 3.76 -6.18 1.36
CA ASN A 202 4.00 -4.86 0.81
C ASN A 202 5.51 -4.69 0.60
N PRO A 203 5.98 -4.13 -0.53
CA PRO A 203 7.42 -4.00 -0.77
C PRO A 203 8.10 -2.96 0.10
N ASN A 204 9.41 -2.89 -0.02
CA ASN A 204 10.25 -1.88 0.64
C ASN A 204 9.84 -0.47 0.20
N CYS A 205 9.95 0.50 1.12
CA CYS A 205 9.48 1.87 0.88
C CYS A 205 10.19 2.59 -0.27
N SER A 206 11.47 2.29 -0.51
CA SER A 206 12.17 2.84 -1.69
C SER A 206 11.78 2.06 -2.94
N THR A 207 11.68 0.73 -2.85
CA THR A 207 11.24 -0.09 -3.98
C THR A 207 9.89 0.42 -4.53
N ILE A 208 8.89 0.63 -3.66
CA ILE A 208 7.56 1.08 -4.10
C ILE A 208 7.55 2.54 -4.60
N THR A 209 8.54 3.33 -4.23
CA THR A 209 8.71 4.69 -4.77
C THR A 209 9.16 4.62 -6.23
N MET A 210 10.09 3.72 -6.54
CA MET A 210 10.71 3.61 -7.86
C MET A 210 9.91 2.76 -8.85
N VAL A 211 9.48 1.56 -8.43
CA VAL A 211 8.99 0.53 -9.35
C VAL A 211 7.78 0.96 -10.20
N PRO A 212 6.80 1.72 -9.69
CA PRO A 212 5.72 2.17 -10.58
C PRO A 212 6.21 3.08 -11.72
N THR A 213 7.28 3.86 -11.50
CA THR A 213 7.85 4.65 -12.59
C THR A 213 8.58 3.77 -13.60
N LEU A 214 9.20 2.66 -13.14
CA LEU A 214 9.84 1.69 -14.03
C LEU A 214 8.79 0.91 -14.83
N ALA A 215 7.72 0.45 -14.18
CA ALA A 215 6.62 -0.27 -14.85
C ALA A 215 6.03 0.60 -15.98
N ALA A 216 5.88 1.90 -15.72
CA ALA A 216 5.34 2.84 -16.72
C ALA A 216 6.21 2.94 -17.97
N ILE A 217 7.53 2.75 -17.85
CA ILE A 217 8.48 2.92 -18.97
C ILE A 217 9.08 1.60 -19.46
N ASP A 218 8.61 0.47 -18.92
CA ASP A 218 9.11 -0.85 -19.30
C ASP A 218 8.76 -1.20 -20.76
N GLU A 219 7.73 -0.58 -21.31
CA GLU A 219 7.35 -0.78 -22.71
C GLU A 219 8.49 -0.46 -23.70
N PHE A 220 9.50 0.32 -23.27
CA PHE A 220 10.68 0.63 -24.10
C PHE A 220 11.80 -0.42 -23.97
N GLY A 221 11.53 -1.53 -23.26
CA GLY A 221 12.48 -2.64 -23.06
C GLY A 221 13.54 -2.29 -22.03
N LEU A 222 13.15 -2.21 -20.76
CA LEU A 222 14.04 -1.88 -19.65
C LEU A 222 15.14 -2.94 -19.48
N GLU A 223 16.40 -2.55 -19.62
CA GLU A 223 17.57 -3.45 -19.52
C GLU A 223 18.34 -3.28 -18.21
N SER A 224 18.53 -2.04 -17.76
CA SER A 224 19.24 -1.81 -16.50
C SER A 224 18.75 -0.57 -15.77
N VAL A 225 18.88 -0.60 -14.44
CA VAL A 225 18.53 0.52 -13.55
C VAL A 225 19.68 0.76 -12.58
N ARG A 226 20.10 2.01 -12.47
CA ARG A 226 21.03 2.46 -11.44
C ARG A 226 20.32 3.54 -10.63
N VAL A 227 20.16 3.33 -9.33
CA VAL A 227 19.43 4.25 -8.48
C VAL A 227 20.26 4.69 -7.29
N SER A 228 20.21 5.97 -6.98
CA SER A 228 20.75 6.52 -5.73
C SER A 228 19.63 7.17 -4.95
N THR A 229 19.41 6.72 -3.71
CA THR A 229 18.31 7.23 -2.88
C THR A 229 18.77 8.28 -1.89
N LEU A 230 17.87 9.20 -1.57
CA LEU A 230 17.99 10.20 -0.50
C LEU A 230 16.80 9.96 0.45
N GLN A 231 17.00 9.04 1.43
CA GLN A 231 15.92 8.52 2.26
C GLN A 231 15.70 9.32 3.54
N ALA A 232 14.45 9.56 3.85
CA ALA A 232 13.99 10.29 5.05
C ALA A 232 14.23 9.49 6.34
N VAL A 233 14.45 10.20 7.46
CA VAL A 233 14.76 9.61 8.77
C VAL A 233 13.60 8.75 9.33
N SER A 234 12.36 9.05 8.97
CA SER A 234 11.20 8.27 9.44
C SER A 234 11.27 6.80 9.00
N GLY A 235 11.99 6.49 7.93
CA GLY A 235 12.22 5.10 7.48
C GLY A 235 12.97 4.24 8.51
N ALA A 236 13.64 4.85 9.49
CA ALA A 236 14.30 4.14 10.58
C ALA A 236 13.36 3.87 11.78
N GLY A 237 12.08 4.17 11.65
CA GLY A 237 11.10 4.03 12.74
C GLY A 237 11.25 5.08 13.83
N TYR A 238 10.54 4.91 14.94
CA TYR A 238 10.55 5.93 16.01
C TYR A 238 11.80 5.94 16.89
N SER A 239 12.58 4.89 16.91
CA SER A 239 13.93 4.96 17.48
C SER A 239 14.82 5.87 16.61
N GLY A 240 14.54 5.90 15.31
CA GLY A 240 15.16 6.86 14.40
C GLY A 240 16.67 6.72 14.27
N VAL A 241 17.25 7.78 13.74
CA VAL A 241 18.70 7.99 13.70
C VAL A 241 19.03 9.07 14.75
N THR A 242 20.09 8.88 15.52
CA THR A 242 20.43 9.87 16.55
C THR A 242 20.70 11.24 15.90
N SER A 243 20.27 12.30 16.55
CA SER A 243 20.37 13.65 15.97
C SER A 243 21.82 14.03 15.58
N MET A 244 22.79 13.60 16.38
CA MET A 244 24.21 13.92 16.12
C MET A 244 24.80 13.13 14.94
N GLU A 245 24.13 12.05 14.52
CA GLU A 245 24.57 11.28 13.36
C GLU A 245 24.01 11.86 12.05
N ILE A 246 22.81 12.46 12.10
CA ILE A 246 22.13 12.85 10.87
C ILE A 246 22.08 14.37 10.63
N LEU A 247 22.08 15.20 11.67
CA LEU A 247 22.05 16.66 11.47
C LEU A 247 23.35 17.14 10.83
N ASP A 248 23.24 17.97 9.79
CA ASP A 248 24.36 18.48 9.00
C ASP A 248 25.18 17.34 8.36
N ASN A 249 24.53 16.22 8.01
CA ASN A 249 25.21 15.01 7.52
C ASN A 249 24.33 14.24 6.55
N ALA A 250 24.96 13.38 5.76
CA ALA A 250 24.31 12.31 5.00
C ALA A 250 25.01 10.99 5.33
N ILE A 251 24.25 9.96 5.62
CA ILE A 251 24.81 8.64 5.96
C ILE A 251 24.71 7.75 4.73
N PRO A 252 25.84 7.41 4.07
CA PRO A 252 25.81 6.46 2.97
C PRO A 252 25.61 5.04 3.52
N HIS A 253 24.89 4.23 2.79
CA HIS A 253 24.56 2.84 3.12
C HIS A 253 23.53 2.71 4.26
N ILE A 254 22.39 2.11 3.93
CA ILE A 254 21.36 1.70 4.88
C ILE A 254 21.28 0.19 4.83
N GLY A 255 21.60 -0.48 5.95
CA GLY A 255 21.80 -1.94 5.99
C GLY A 255 20.63 -2.71 5.39
N GLY A 256 20.90 -3.52 4.36
CA GLY A 256 19.94 -4.37 3.69
C GLY A 256 18.95 -3.66 2.76
N GLU A 257 19.04 -2.33 2.60
CA GLU A 257 18.11 -1.60 1.71
C GLU A 257 18.43 -1.84 0.24
N GLU A 258 19.72 -1.84 -0.10
CA GLU A 258 20.19 -2.04 -1.47
C GLU A 258 19.71 -3.39 -2.02
N ASP A 259 19.98 -4.47 -1.27
CA ASP A 259 19.56 -5.84 -1.64
C ASP A 259 18.02 -5.92 -1.90
N LYS A 260 17.22 -5.22 -1.06
CA LYS A 260 15.77 -5.18 -1.24
C LYS A 260 15.39 -4.51 -2.55
N MET A 261 15.93 -3.32 -2.82
CA MET A 261 15.62 -2.60 -4.05
C MET A 261 15.99 -3.42 -5.29
N GLU A 262 17.15 -4.09 -5.25
CA GLU A 262 17.67 -4.88 -6.36
C GLU A 262 16.81 -6.13 -6.64
N THR A 263 16.38 -6.82 -5.58
CA THR A 263 15.67 -8.10 -5.73
C THR A 263 14.14 -7.90 -5.84
N GLU A 264 13.57 -7.06 -4.96
CA GLU A 264 12.11 -6.84 -4.94
C GLU A 264 11.63 -6.21 -6.26
N SER A 265 12.40 -5.28 -6.86
CA SER A 265 12.04 -4.65 -8.13
C SER A 265 11.83 -5.69 -9.23
N ARG A 266 12.73 -6.68 -9.31
CA ARG A 266 12.65 -7.72 -10.33
C ARG A 266 11.46 -8.66 -10.10
N LYS A 267 11.08 -8.90 -8.85
CA LYS A 267 9.88 -9.71 -8.55
C LYS A 267 8.60 -8.93 -8.89
N LEU A 268 8.56 -7.64 -8.54
CA LEU A 268 7.39 -6.79 -8.80
C LEU A 268 7.11 -6.57 -10.28
N LEU A 269 8.16 -6.48 -11.10
CA LEU A 269 8.06 -6.34 -12.56
C LEU A 269 7.99 -7.70 -13.26
N GLY A 270 8.03 -8.80 -12.51
CA GLY A 270 8.03 -10.16 -13.03
C GLY A 270 6.65 -10.60 -13.52
N GLU A 271 6.62 -11.71 -14.23
CA GLU A 271 5.40 -12.29 -14.80
C GLU A 271 4.93 -13.52 -14.02
N PHE A 272 3.68 -13.52 -13.60
CA PHE A 272 3.05 -14.67 -12.93
C PHE A 272 2.44 -15.59 -13.98
N ASP A 273 2.80 -16.87 -13.97
CA ASP A 273 2.31 -17.84 -14.97
C ASP A 273 1.16 -18.74 -14.44
N GLY A 274 0.67 -18.44 -13.24
CA GLY A 274 -0.35 -19.24 -12.56
C GLY A 274 0.20 -20.17 -11.48
N ALA A 275 1.53 -20.26 -11.35
CA ALA A 275 2.19 -21.10 -10.34
C ALA A 275 3.38 -20.39 -9.68
N GLU A 276 4.16 -19.66 -10.46
CA GLU A 276 5.35 -18.95 -9.95
C GLU A 276 5.52 -17.61 -10.67
N VAL A 277 6.35 -16.76 -10.09
CA VAL A 277 6.71 -15.45 -10.68
C VAL A 277 8.11 -15.57 -11.28
N SER A 278 8.20 -15.40 -12.61
CA SER A 278 9.47 -15.26 -13.32
C SER A 278 10.00 -13.84 -13.09
N LEU A 279 11.21 -13.72 -12.52
CA LEU A 279 11.78 -12.40 -12.21
C LEU A 279 12.10 -11.63 -13.49
N HIS A 280 11.85 -10.34 -13.50
CA HIS A 280 12.22 -9.45 -14.61
C HIS A 280 13.73 -9.49 -14.85
N ASP A 281 14.16 -9.42 -16.11
CA ASP A 281 15.56 -9.58 -16.51
C ASP A 281 16.44 -8.35 -16.26
N ALA A 282 15.87 -7.18 -16.02
CA ALA A 282 16.62 -5.94 -15.81
C ALA A 282 17.68 -6.08 -14.70
N ASP A 283 18.86 -5.52 -14.96
CA ASP A 283 19.96 -5.46 -13.98
C ASP A 283 19.79 -4.22 -13.09
N VAL A 284 19.44 -4.41 -11.83
CA VAL A 284 19.18 -3.31 -10.89
C VAL A 284 20.32 -3.18 -9.89
N ALA A 285 20.86 -1.97 -9.71
CA ALA A 285 21.85 -1.68 -8.67
C ALA A 285 21.49 -0.40 -7.93
N ALA A 286 21.52 -0.46 -6.61
CA ALA A 286 21.07 0.62 -5.73
C ALA A 286 22.21 1.14 -4.84
N SER A 287 22.15 2.43 -4.48
CA SER A 287 23.00 3.06 -3.47
C SER A 287 22.11 3.86 -2.53
N CYS A 288 21.94 3.39 -1.31
CA CYS A 288 20.95 3.90 -0.38
C CYS A 288 21.57 4.84 0.67
N ASN A 289 21.09 6.08 0.71
CA ASN A 289 21.62 7.13 1.56
C ASN A 289 20.55 7.70 2.48
N ARG A 290 20.86 7.94 3.75
CA ARG A 290 19.96 8.61 4.71
C ARG A 290 20.30 10.09 4.81
N ILE A 291 19.27 10.94 4.70
CA ILE A 291 19.42 12.40 4.76
C ILE A 291 18.52 12.98 5.87
N PRO A 292 18.78 14.22 6.35
CA PRO A 292 17.99 14.84 7.43
C PRO A 292 16.66 15.41 6.93
N THR A 293 15.89 14.61 6.19
CA THR A 293 14.52 14.92 5.76
C THR A 293 13.57 14.07 6.61
N LEU A 294 12.48 14.64 7.09
CA LEU A 294 11.57 13.92 8.00
C LEU A 294 10.87 12.76 7.28
N ASP A 295 10.14 13.09 6.20
CA ASP A 295 9.39 12.13 5.37
C ASP A 295 9.64 12.42 3.88
N GLY A 296 9.46 11.39 3.05
CA GLY A 296 9.62 11.46 1.60
C GLY A 296 10.97 10.92 1.14
N HIS A 297 10.95 9.79 0.43
CA HIS A 297 12.15 9.22 -0.20
C HIS A 297 12.27 9.80 -1.61
N LEU A 298 13.40 10.45 -1.88
CA LEU A 298 13.73 11.00 -3.20
C LEU A 298 14.79 10.10 -3.83
N GLU A 299 14.60 9.71 -5.07
CA GLU A 299 15.46 8.76 -5.75
C GLU A 299 15.88 9.31 -7.11
N ASN A 300 17.16 9.16 -7.41
CA ASN A 300 17.77 9.56 -8.69
C ASN A 300 17.94 8.27 -9.48
N VAL A 301 17.16 8.10 -10.55
CA VAL A 301 17.11 6.89 -11.36
C VAL A 301 17.82 7.12 -12.69
N PHE A 302 18.65 6.17 -13.09
CA PHE A 302 19.25 6.07 -14.44
C PHE A 302 18.78 4.73 -14.98
N ALA A 303 18.13 4.75 -16.15
CA ALA A 303 17.58 3.56 -16.78
C ALA A 303 18.10 3.43 -18.21
N GLU A 304 18.47 2.21 -18.60
CA GLU A 304 18.88 1.87 -19.97
C GLU A 304 17.79 1.00 -20.61
N PHE A 305 17.56 1.18 -21.90
CA PHE A 305 16.48 0.54 -22.63
C PHE A 305 17.00 -0.10 -23.93
N ALA A 306 16.30 -1.12 -24.40
CA ALA A 306 16.54 -1.69 -25.72
C ALA A 306 16.18 -0.70 -26.85
N GLU A 307 15.20 0.17 -26.59
CA GLU A 307 14.80 1.25 -27.50
C GLU A 307 15.47 2.58 -27.07
N ASP A 308 15.26 3.63 -27.85
CA ASP A 308 15.82 4.97 -27.57
C ASP A 308 14.68 5.99 -27.43
N PRO A 309 13.90 5.93 -26.32
CA PRO A 309 12.76 6.83 -26.15
C PRO A 309 13.19 8.28 -25.92
N ALA A 310 12.45 9.23 -26.49
CA ALA A 310 12.67 10.63 -26.19
C ALA A 310 12.14 10.98 -24.79
N PRO A 311 12.65 12.04 -24.14
CA PRO A 311 12.13 12.44 -22.83
C PRO A 311 10.63 12.70 -22.78
N ALA A 312 10.05 13.11 -23.92
CA ALA A 312 8.60 13.35 -24.02
C ALA A 312 7.82 12.04 -23.93
N ASP A 313 8.35 10.98 -24.55
CA ASP A 313 7.70 9.65 -24.55
C ASP A 313 7.71 9.07 -23.14
N LEU A 314 8.86 9.15 -22.45
CA LEU A 314 8.98 8.70 -21.05
C LEU A 314 8.02 9.46 -20.13
N ARG A 315 7.94 10.80 -20.29
CA ARG A 315 7.01 11.59 -19.49
C ARG A 315 5.56 11.22 -19.76
N GLU A 316 5.22 10.93 -21.00
CA GLU A 316 3.86 10.56 -21.36
C GLU A 316 3.50 9.17 -20.81
N ALA A 317 4.41 8.20 -20.95
CA ALA A 317 4.23 6.87 -20.38
C ALA A 317 3.97 6.94 -18.87
N MET A 318 4.78 7.71 -18.14
CA MET A 318 4.57 7.90 -16.69
C MET A 318 3.25 8.60 -16.37
N ARG A 319 2.84 9.63 -17.16
CA ARG A 319 1.59 10.37 -16.90
C ARG A 319 0.35 9.53 -17.18
N SER A 320 0.43 8.66 -18.18
CA SER A 320 -0.68 7.81 -18.58
C SER A 320 -0.75 6.49 -17.81
N PHE A 321 0.20 6.24 -16.91
CA PHE A 321 0.20 5.03 -16.11
C PHE A 321 -0.96 5.08 -15.11
N GLU A 322 -1.94 4.21 -15.32
CA GLU A 322 -3.17 4.20 -14.55
C GLU A 322 -3.01 3.47 -13.22
N GLY A 323 -3.74 3.90 -12.22
CA GLY A 323 -3.88 3.18 -10.95
C GLY A 323 -4.89 2.03 -11.07
N VAL A 324 -5.26 1.47 -9.96
CA VAL A 324 -6.27 0.38 -9.90
C VAL A 324 -7.69 0.96 -9.71
N GLY A 325 -8.01 1.92 -10.52
CA GLY A 325 -9.37 2.40 -10.74
C GLY A 325 -10.22 2.66 -9.50
N ASP A 326 -11.03 1.69 -9.13
CA ASP A 326 -12.12 1.88 -8.17
C ASP A 326 -11.75 1.63 -6.70
N LEU A 327 -10.47 1.31 -6.39
CA LEU A 327 -10.04 1.11 -4.99
C LEU A 327 -9.92 2.47 -4.28
N PRO A 328 -10.56 2.64 -3.11
CA PRO A 328 -10.61 3.95 -2.42
C PRO A 328 -9.26 4.60 -2.12
N SER A 329 -8.23 3.81 -1.81
CA SER A 329 -6.90 4.35 -1.51
C SER A 329 -6.06 4.60 -2.76
N SER A 330 -6.54 4.19 -3.95
CA SER A 330 -5.80 4.40 -5.20
C SER A 330 -5.93 5.86 -5.66
N PRO A 331 -4.81 6.54 -5.97
CA PRO A 331 -4.93 7.90 -6.51
C PRO A 331 -5.48 7.90 -7.94
N GLU A 332 -6.29 8.91 -8.27
CA GLU A 332 -6.86 9.08 -9.62
C GLU A 332 -5.74 9.18 -10.68
N GLN A 333 -4.62 9.79 -10.35
CA GLN A 333 -3.40 9.80 -11.16
C GLN A 333 -2.23 9.37 -10.29
N LEU A 334 -1.70 8.18 -10.53
CA LEU A 334 -0.65 7.62 -9.70
C LEU A 334 0.65 8.42 -9.79
N ILE A 335 1.11 8.74 -11.03
CA ILE A 335 2.39 9.40 -11.24
C ILE A 335 2.19 10.82 -11.79
N LYS A 336 2.52 11.82 -10.97
CA LYS A 336 2.57 13.21 -11.40
C LYS A 336 3.96 13.51 -11.96
N VAL A 337 4.04 14.05 -13.18
CA VAL A 337 5.35 14.32 -13.83
C VAL A 337 5.54 15.82 -14.07
N PHE A 338 6.55 16.40 -13.43
CA PHE A 338 6.96 17.79 -13.64
C PHE A 338 7.66 17.97 -14.99
N GLY A 339 7.41 19.09 -15.62
CA GLY A 339 8.02 19.45 -16.90
C GLY A 339 9.36 20.18 -16.76
N ASP A 340 9.91 20.57 -17.91
CA ASP A 340 11.20 21.27 -17.98
C ASP A 340 11.15 22.72 -17.41
N ASP A 341 9.95 23.24 -17.18
CA ASP A 341 9.71 24.54 -16.54
C ASP A 341 9.84 24.49 -15.02
N GLU A 342 9.88 23.29 -14.43
CA GLU A 342 10.10 23.10 -12.98
C GLU A 342 11.25 22.10 -12.73
N PRO A 343 12.47 22.43 -13.18
CA PRO A 343 13.58 21.47 -13.16
C PRO A 343 14.08 21.11 -11.77
N GLU A 344 13.71 21.87 -10.72
CA GLU A 344 14.09 21.59 -9.33
C GLU A 344 13.09 20.68 -8.60
N ARG A 345 12.10 20.15 -9.31
CA ARG A 345 11.08 19.25 -8.72
C ARG A 345 11.28 17.83 -9.22
N PRO A 346 10.93 16.79 -8.38
CA PRO A 346 10.26 16.89 -7.08
C PRO A 346 11.17 17.19 -5.90
N GLN A 347 10.59 17.72 -4.82
CA GLN A 347 11.28 17.99 -3.55
C GLN A 347 10.47 17.35 -2.38
N PRO A 348 11.13 16.61 -1.46
CA PRO A 348 10.38 15.92 -0.38
C PRO A 348 9.48 16.84 0.45
N ARG A 349 9.94 18.04 0.76
CA ARG A 349 9.17 18.99 1.57
C ARG A 349 7.90 19.48 0.87
N LEU A 350 7.94 19.59 -0.45
CA LEU A 350 6.86 20.23 -1.24
C LEU A 350 5.90 19.21 -1.85
N ASP A 351 6.39 18.00 -2.14
CA ASP A 351 5.69 17.08 -3.04
C ASP A 351 5.27 15.75 -2.40
N ARG A 352 5.84 15.41 -1.25
CA ARG A 352 5.59 14.08 -0.62
C ARG A 352 4.12 13.83 -0.27
N THR A 353 3.28 14.86 -0.21
CA THR A 353 1.86 14.71 0.12
C THR A 353 0.95 14.72 -1.12
N TYR A 354 1.54 14.60 -2.32
CA TYR A 354 0.75 14.47 -3.55
C TYR A 354 -0.22 13.29 -3.42
N ALA A 355 -1.48 13.51 -3.79
CA ALA A 355 -2.57 12.52 -3.65
C ALA A 355 -2.62 11.92 -2.23
N ASP A 356 -2.62 12.82 -1.23
CA ASP A 356 -2.65 12.50 0.20
C ASP A 356 -1.49 11.56 0.64
N GLY A 357 -0.39 11.60 -0.12
CA GLY A 357 0.80 10.78 0.14
C GLY A 357 0.79 9.43 -0.55
N MET A 358 -0.27 9.09 -1.28
CA MET A 358 -0.38 7.83 -2.03
C MET A 358 0.20 7.94 -3.45
N GLY A 359 0.35 9.14 -3.98
CA GLY A 359 0.90 9.35 -5.31
C GLY A 359 2.43 9.36 -5.34
N ILE A 360 2.95 9.21 -6.53
CA ILE A 360 4.38 9.30 -6.85
C ILE A 360 4.59 10.56 -7.69
N VAL A 361 5.70 11.25 -7.46
CA VAL A 361 6.02 12.46 -8.22
C VAL A 361 7.34 12.24 -8.95
N ALA A 362 7.36 12.44 -10.27
CA ALA A 362 8.55 12.32 -11.09
C ALA A 362 8.92 13.66 -11.73
N GLY A 363 10.18 13.84 -12.09
CA GLY A 363 10.63 15.04 -12.78
C GLY A 363 12.10 14.98 -13.17
N GLY A 364 12.58 16.01 -13.87
CA GLY A 364 13.96 16.06 -14.35
C GLY A 364 14.27 15.00 -15.42
N VAL A 365 13.26 14.56 -16.17
CA VAL A 365 13.40 13.50 -17.19
C VAL A 365 14.26 13.99 -18.36
N GLN A 366 15.40 13.33 -18.56
CA GLN A 366 16.39 13.68 -19.60
C GLN A 366 16.98 12.40 -20.18
N THR A 367 17.29 12.42 -21.48
CA THR A 367 18.09 11.34 -22.09
C THR A 367 19.57 11.50 -21.79
N THR A 368 20.28 10.39 -21.82
CA THR A 368 21.73 10.30 -21.67
C THR A 368 22.31 9.59 -22.90
N ASP A 369 23.60 9.36 -22.94
CA ASP A 369 24.24 8.64 -24.06
C ASP A 369 23.82 7.15 -24.14
N VAL A 370 23.24 6.61 -23.05
CA VAL A 370 22.93 5.18 -22.94
C VAL A 370 21.51 4.91 -22.40
N GLY A 371 20.64 5.91 -22.39
CA GLY A 371 19.28 5.74 -21.87
C GLY A 371 18.72 7.03 -21.30
N ALA A 372 18.14 6.98 -20.13
CA ALA A 372 17.51 8.15 -19.52
C ALA A 372 17.83 8.28 -18.02
N LYS A 373 17.61 9.47 -17.49
CA LYS A 373 17.64 9.71 -16.03
C LYS A 373 16.43 10.56 -15.63
N TYR A 374 15.99 10.37 -14.40
CA TYR A 374 14.90 11.15 -13.81
C TYR A 374 14.97 11.04 -12.28
N ASN A 375 14.15 11.82 -11.62
CA ASN A 375 13.98 11.74 -10.16
C ASN A 375 12.55 11.29 -9.87
N CYS A 376 12.37 10.44 -8.86
CA CYS A 376 11.04 10.11 -8.34
C CYS A 376 10.99 10.26 -6.83
N LEU A 377 9.79 10.45 -6.30
CA LEU A 377 9.57 10.76 -4.89
C LEU A 377 8.21 10.21 -4.46
N ALA A 378 8.17 9.57 -3.29
CA ALA A 378 6.91 9.22 -2.64
C ALA A 378 7.00 9.38 -1.12
N HIS A 379 5.86 9.37 -0.44
CA HIS A 379 5.78 9.44 1.02
C HIS A 379 6.07 8.05 1.62
N ASN A 380 7.23 7.89 2.21
CA ASN A 380 7.76 6.59 2.64
C ASN A 380 6.96 5.88 3.74
N THR A 381 6.13 6.57 4.53
CA THR A 381 5.30 5.93 5.57
C THR A 381 3.83 5.81 5.17
N ILE A 382 3.43 6.46 4.07
CA ILE A 382 2.09 6.32 3.47
C ILE A 382 2.22 5.41 2.25
N ARG A 383 2.59 5.93 1.08
CA ARG A 383 2.81 5.10 -0.13
C ARG A 383 3.81 3.97 0.13
N GLY A 384 4.87 4.27 0.86
CA GLY A 384 5.94 3.32 1.16
C GLY A 384 5.62 2.29 2.25
N ALA A 385 4.44 2.36 2.89
CA ALA A 385 4.11 1.45 4.00
C ALA A 385 2.59 1.34 4.21
N ALA A 386 2.02 2.11 5.16
CA ALA A 386 0.65 1.89 5.62
C ALA A 386 -0.39 2.04 4.52
N GLY A 387 -0.29 3.08 3.70
CA GLY A 387 -1.27 3.35 2.63
C GLY A 387 -1.26 2.27 1.55
N ALA A 388 -0.07 1.85 1.10
CA ALA A 388 0.02 0.78 0.11
C ALA A 388 -0.47 -0.56 0.67
N SER A 389 -0.24 -0.81 1.96
CA SER A 389 -0.75 -2.02 2.60
C SER A 389 -2.28 -1.98 2.72
N LEU A 390 -2.88 -0.80 2.95
CA LEU A 390 -4.34 -0.63 2.88
C LEU A 390 -4.85 -0.92 1.46
N LEU A 391 -4.16 -0.40 0.45
CA LEU A 391 -4.53 -0.65 -0.95
C LEU A 391 -4.45 -2.16 -1.28
N ASN A 392 -3.43 -2.86 -0.77
CA ASN A 392 -3.35 -4.33 -0.87
C ASN A 392 -4.56 -4.99 -0.17
N GLY A 393 -4.98 -4.47 0.97
CA GLY A 393 -6.17 -4.94 1.67
C GLY A 393 -7.44 -4.74 0.86
N GLU A 394 -7.58 -3.58 0.22
CA GLU A 394 -8.72 -3.29 -0.67
C GLU A 394 -8.75 -4.26 -1.85
N LEU A 395 -7.60 -4.53 -2.45
CA LEU A 395 -7.48 -5.50 -3.55
C LEU A 395 -7.87 -6.91 -3.07
N LEU A 396 -7.45 -7.32 -1.86
CA LEU A 396 -7.82 -8.63 -1.29
C LEU A 396 -9.35 -8.75 -1.12
N VAL A 397 -10.01 -7.67 -0.71
CA VAL A 397 -11.48 -7.63 -0.60
C VAL A 397 -12.12 -7.71 -1.98
N GLU A 398 -11.62 -6.95 -2.95
CA GLU A 398 -12.17 -6.94 -4.33
C GLU A 398 -12.05 -8.32 -4.99
N GLU A 399 -10.92 -9.00 -4.76
CA GLU A 399 -10.65 -10.33 -5.33
C GLU A 399 -11.31 -11.47 -4.54
N GLY A 400 -11.92 -11.17 -3.38
CA GLY A 400 -12.70 -12.13 -2.60
C GLY A 400 -11.87 -13.05 -1.71
N TYR A 401 -10.69 -12.62 -1.31
CA TYR A 401 -9.86 -13.33 -0.33
C TYR A 401 -10.25 -12.98 1.11
N VAL A 402 -10.99 -11.88 1.29
CA VAL A 402 -11.52 -11.40 2.57
C VAL A 402 -13.03 -11.23 2.47
#